data_3e1abfe26a78620c6d911fdc46827b58
#
_entry.id   3e1abfe26a78620c6d911fdc46827b58
#
_cell.length_a   1.000
_cell.length_b   1.000
_cell.length_c   1.000
_cell.angle_alpha   90.00
_cell.angle_beta   90.00
_cell.angle_gamma   90.00
#
_symmetry.space_group_name_H-M   'P 1'
#
loop_
_entity.id
_entity.type
_entity.pdbx_description
1 polymer ?
#
loop_
_entity_poly.entity_id
_entity_poly.type
_entity_poly.pdbx_seq_one_letter_code
_entity_poly.pdbx_strand_id
1 'polypeptide(L)'
;MTKGRSRGKRVHGDVQGKAKPAFEQVYDLVRTIPKGRVMTYGQISVMLEATLSPAAVGWAMSRAPEDVPWQRVVNASGGCSTGRRPDMPPGLQQGLLEQEGVEFEQGALDLERYRWSSDSS
;
A
#
# COMPACT_ATOMS: atom_id res chain seq x y z
N MET A 1 24.91 23.50 -22.13
CA MET A 1 24.58 23.43 -21.49
C MET A 1 24.51 23.40 -21.31
N THR A 2 24.69 23.45 -21.56
CA THR A 2 24.32 23.27 -20.84
C THR A 2 23.86 23.13 -20.69
N LYS A 3 23.72 23.03 -20.88
CA LYS A 3 23.14 22.83 -20.26
C LYS A 3 22.62 22.54 -20.05
N GLY A 4 22.76 22.69 -20.61
CA GLY A 4 22.05 22.46 -19.88
C GLY A 4 21.65 22.04 -19.83
N ARG A 5 21.44 22.08 -19.94
CA ARG A 5 20.94 21.79 -19.32
C ARG A 5 20.34 21.46 -19.09
N SER A 6 20.42 21.58 -19.51
CA SER A 6 19.89 21.28 -18.70
C SER A 6 19.40 21.03 -18.51
N ARG A 7 19.19 20.88 -18.74
CA ARG A 7 18.68 20.63 -17.99
C ARG A 7 18.07 20.25 -17.57
N GLY A 8 18.27 20.23 -17.98
CA GLY A 8 17.70 19.93 -16.98
C GLY A 8 17.40 19.44 -16.73
N LYS A 9 17.34 19.36 -16.85
CA LYS A 9 17.12 18.90 -16.01
C LYS A 9 16.79 18.47 -15.43
N ARG A 10 16.83 18.51 -15.64
CA ARG A 10 16.71 18.14 -14.58
C ARG A 10 16.43 17.85 -13.95
N VAL A 11 16.81 18.01 -14.17
CA VAL A 11 16.69 17.64 -13.06
C VAL A 11 16.54 17.49 -12.47
N HIS A 12 16.52 17.34 -12.43
CA HIS A 12 16.45 16.96 -11.35
C HIS A 12 16.38 16.57 -10.64
N GLY A 13 16.58 16.55 -10.96
CA GLY A 13 16.51 16.07 -9.89
C GLY A 13 16.79 15.55 -9.48
N ASP A 14 17.09 15.61 -9.63
CA ASP A 14 17.40 15.00 -8.98
C ASP A 14 17.57 14.56 -8.54
N VAL A 15 17.62 14.58 -8.87
CA VAL A 15 17.75 14.05 -8.26
C VAL A 15 17.98 13.53 -7.90
N GLN A 16 18.08 13.24 -8.06
CA GLN A 16 18.28 12.67 -7.63
C GLN A 16 18.31 12.02 -7.08
N GLY A 17 18.45 11.89 -7.12
CA GLY A 17 18.00 11.38 -6.79
C GLY A 17 17.49 10.66 -6.58
N LYS A 18 17.27 10.49 -6.64
CA LYS A 18 16.61 9.83 -6.41
C LYS A 18 15.28 9.48 -6.08
N ALA A 19 14.28 9.84 -6.69
CA ALA A 19 12.93 9.47 -6.32
C ALA A 19 12.67 8.02 -6.71
N LYS A 20 12.15 7.22 -5.79
CA LYS A 20 11.81 5.85 -6.08
C LYS A 20 10.59 5.80 -6.98
N PRO A 21 10.47 4.78 -7.83
CA PRO A 21 9.24 4.58 -8.58
C PRO A 21 8.05 4.52 -7.63
N ALA A 22 6.89 4.98 -8.11
CA ALA A 22 5.73 5.13 -7.25
C ALA A 22 5.31 3.82 -6.57
N PHE A 23 5.32 2.71 -7.32
CA PHE A 23 4.94 1.43 -6.72
C PHE A 23 5.94 0.98 -5.65
N GLU A 24 7.22 1.30 -5.81
CA GLU A 24 8.21 0.98 -4.78
C GLU A 24 7.94 1.76 -3.50
N GLN A 25 7.48 2.99 -3.62
CA GLN A 25 7.09 3.77 -2.44
C GLN A 25 5.92 3.12 -1.71
N VAL A 26 4.95 2.58 -2.46
CA VAL A 26 3.84 1.85 -1.87
C VAL A 26 4.35 0.64 -1.12
N TYR A 27 5.21 -0.15 -1.76
CA TYR A 27 5.71 -1.38 -1.14
C TYR A 27 6.49 -1.07 0.14
N ASP A 28 7.33 -0.03 0.11
CA ASP A 28 8.09 0.36 1.30
C ASP A 28 7.15 0.74 2.45
N LEU A 29 6.10 1.49 2.14
CA LEU A 29 5.14 1.87 3.18
C LEU A 29 4.41 0.65 3.73
N VAL A 30 3.96 -0.26 2.85
CA VAL A 30 3.23 -1.45 3.29
C VAL A 30 4.11 -2.34 4.14
N ARG A 31 5.40 -2.42 3.84
CA ARG A 31 6.33 -3.21 4.65
C ARG A 31 6.42 -2.73 6.08
N THR A 32 6.04 -1.47 6.34
CA THR A 32 6.07 -0.94 7.70
C THR A 32 4.84 -1.27 8.52
N ILE A 33 3.76 -1.75 7.89
CA ILE A 33 2.53 -2.07 8.60
C ILE A 33 2.78 -3.28 9.50
N PRO A 34 2.59 -3.15 10.81
CA PRO A 34 2.87 -4.29 11.70
C PRO A 34 1.83 -5.38 11.57
N LYS A 35 2.22 -6.57 11.98
CA LYS A 35 1.34 -7.73 12.01
C LYS A 35 0.10 -7.42 12.85
N GLY A 36 -1.07 -7.79 12.35
CA GLY A 36 -2.32 -7.54 13.05
C GLY A 36 -2.88 -6.13 12.87
N ARG A 37 -2.28 -5.34 11.98
CA ARG A 37 -2.77 -4.01 11.66
C ARG A 37 -2.97 -3.88 10.17
N VAL A 38 -3.75 -2.88 9.76
CA VAL A 38 -4.08 -2.68 8.34
C VAL A 38 -4.04 -1.20 7.99
N MET A 39 -3.90 -0.93 6.69
CA MET A 39 -4.11 0.39 6.12
C MET A 39 -5.11 0.25 4.97
N THR A 40 -5.83 1.34 4.68
CA THR A 40 -6.72 1.34 3.53
C THR A 40 -5.98 1.87 2.30
N TYR A 41 -6.51 1.57 1.11
CA TYR A 41 -5.95 2.10 -0.13
C TYR A 41 -5.92 3.63 -0.11
N GLY A 42 -7.01 4.24 0.38
CA GLY A 42 -7.07 5.70 0.45
C GLY A 42 -6.07 6.28 1.42
N GLN A 43 -5.86 5.61 2.54
CA GLN A 43 -4.88 6.04 3.53
C GLN A 43 -3.47 6.06 2.94
N ILE A 44 -3.13 5.00 2.21
CA ILE A 44 -1.82 4.91 1.55
C ILE A 44 -1.68 6.02 0.51
N SER A 45 -2.73 6.26 -0.28
CA SER A 45 -2.73 7.32 -1.27
C SER A 45 -2.42 8.67 -0.62
N VAL A 46 -3.08 8.98 0.49
CA VAL A 46 -2.87 10.23 1.21
C VAL A 46 -1.45 10.33 1.76
N MET A 47 -0.95 9.24 2.32
CA MET A 47 0.39 9.26 2.91
C MET A 47 1.49 9.42 1.87
N LEU A 48 1.21 9.05 0.63
CA LEU A 48 2.14 9.29 -0.47
C LEU A 48 1.80 10.59 -1.21
N GLU A 49 1.10 11.50 -0.53
CA GLU A 49 0.77 12.82 -1.04
C GLU A 49 -0.02 12.75 -2.35
N ALA A 50 -0.87 11.73 -2.45
CA ALA A 50 -1.74 11.51 -3.60
C ALA A 50 -0.98 11.34 -4.92
N THR A 51 0.30 10.94 -4.85
CA THR A 51 1.08 10.57 -6.04
C THR A 51 0.38 9.46 -6.82
N LEU A 52 -0.28 8.56 -6.08
CA LEU A 52 -1.08 7.50 -6.68
C LEU A 52 -2.50 7.57 -6.12
N SER A 53 -3.47 7.31 -6.99
CA SER A 53 -4.86 7.18 -6.55
C SER A 53 -5.04 5.89 -5.73
N PRO A 54 -6.12 5.78 -4.95
CA PRO A 54 -6.40 4.51 -4.28
C PRO A 54 -6.49 3.32 -5.24
N ALA A 55 -7.05 3.53 -6.44
CA ALA A 55 -7.11 2.47 -7.44
C ALA A 55 -5.71 2.03 -7.88
N ALA A 56 -4.79 2.99 -8.03
CA ALA A 56 -3.41 2.67 -8.41
C ALA A 56 -2.70 1.91 -7.28
N VAL A 57 -2.99 2.25 -6.02
CA VAL A 57 -2.47 1.49 -4.89
C VAL A 57 -2.96 0.04 -4.96
N GLY A 58 -4.23 -0.16 -5.33
CA GLY A 58 -4.76 -1.51 -5.54
C GLY A 58 -4.02 -2.27 -6.62
N TRP A 59 -3.66 -1.59 -7.71
CA TRP A 59 -2.86 -2.19 -8.77
C TRP A 59 -1.50 -2.62 -8.24
N ALA A 60 -0.86 -1.77 -7.42
CA ALA A 60 0.43 -2.10 -6.83
C ALA A 60 0.30 -3.36 -5.96
N MET A 61 -0.79 -3.47 -5.20
CA MET A 61 -0.99 -4.63 -4.34
C MET A 61 -1.17 -5.91 -5.15
N SER A 62 -1.81 -5.81 -6.32
CA SER A 62 -1.99 -6.99 -7.17
C SER A 62 -0.68 -7.51 -7.76
N ARG A 63 0.37 -6.71 -7.70
CA ARG A 63 1.70 -7.05 -8.22
C ARG A 63 2.76 -7.07 -7.13
N ALA A 64 2.34 -7.08 -5.88
CA ALA A 64 3.28 -6.97 -4.76
C ALA A 64 4.24 -8.17 -4.72
N PRO A 65 5.53 -7.92 -4.46
CA PRO A 65 6.47 -9.01 -4.21
C PRO A 65 6.07 -9.82 -2.98
N GLU A 66 6.62 -11.02 -2.86
CA GLU A 66 6.26 -11.93 -1.77
C GLU A 66 6.58 -11.37 -0.39
N ASP A 67 7.59 -10.52 -0.28
CA ASP A 67 7.98 -9.97 1.01
C ASP A 67 7.11 -8.78 1.44
N VAL A 68 6.19 -8.33 0.58
CA VAL A 68 5.28 -7.23 0.91
C VAL A 68 4.02 -7.83 1.51
N PRO A 69 3.64 -7.43 2.74
CA PRO A 69 2.44 -7.99 3.37
C PRO A 69 1.17 -7.36 2.79
N TRP A 70 0.89 -7.67 1.54
CA TRP A 70 -0.22 -7.09 0.78
C TRP A 70 -1.57 -7.31 1.48
N GLN A 71 -1.69 -8.39 2.26
CA GLN A 71 -2.94 -8.70 2.95
C GLN A 71 -3.32 -7.63 3.97
N ARG A 72 -2.36 -6.80 4.37
CA ARG A 72 -2.59 -5.73 5.35
C ARG A 72 -3.12 -4.45 4.72
N VAL A 73 -3.50 -4.50 3.43
CA VAL A 73 -4.11 -3.36 2.76
C VAL A 73 -5.54 -3.75 2.39
N VAL A 74 -6.50 -2.98 2.89
CA VAL A 74 -7.91 -3.31 2.76
C VAL A 74 -8.67 -2.12 2.16
N ASN A 75 -9.92 -2.34 1.79
CA ASN A 75 -10.71 -1.25 1.23
C ASN A 75 -11.29 -0.36 2.36
N ALA A 76 -11.94 0.72 1.95
CA ALA A 76 -12.40 1.74 2.91
C ALA A 76 -13.45 1.23 3.88
N SER A 77 -14.11 0.11 3.60
CA SER A 77 -15.09 -0.47 4.50
C SER A 77 -14.50 -1.59 5.36
N GLY A 78 -13.20 -1.82 5.27
CA GLY A 78 -12.55 -2.87 6.06
C GLY A 78 -12.63 -4.25 5.42
N GLY A 79 -13.04 -4.31 4.16
CA GLY A 79 -13.15 -5.58 3.46
C GLY A 79 -11.91 -5.90 2.65
N CYS A 80 -11.80 -7.16 2.27
CA CYS A 80 -10.68 -7.64 1.49
C CYS A 80 -10.94 -7.48 -0.01
N SER A 81 -9.87 -7.30 -0.78
CA SER A 81 -9.94 -7.06 -2.22
C SER A 81 -9.17 -8.10 -2.99
N THR A 82 -9.28 -9.36 -2.56
CA THR A 82 -8.51 -10.45 -3.17
C THR A 82 -8.78 -10.63 -4.65
N GLY A 83 -9.90 -10.16 -5.14
CA GLY A 83 -10.19 -10.25 -6.56
C GLY A 83 -9.15 -9.58 -7.45
N ARG A 84 -8.30 -8.75 -6.87
CA ARG A 84 -7.22 -8.10 -7.61
C ARG A 84 -6.07 -9.04 -7.94
N ARG A 85 -6.01 -10.19 -7.29
CA ARG A 85 -4.95 -11.17 -7.51
C ARG A 85 -5.58 -12.45 -8.03
N PRO A 86 -5.70 -12.58 -9.35
CA PRO A 86 -6.44 -13.71 -9.92
C PRO A 86 -5.80 -15.07 -9.63
N ASP A 87 -4.52 -15.08 -9.26
CA ASP A 87 -3.82 -16.30 -8.90
C ASP A 87 -4.05 -16.72 -7.45
N MET A 88 -4.82 -15.94 -6.68
CA MET A 88 -5.05 -16.22 -5.27
C MET A 88 -6.44 -16.74 -5.04
N PRO A 89 -6.61 -17.73 -4.16
CA PRO A 89 -7.95 -18.25 -3.88
C PRO A 89 -8.79 -17.21 -3.12
N PRO A 90 -10.12 -17.23 -3.30
CA PRO A 90 -10.99 -16.37 -2.51
C PRO A 90 -10.82 -16.63 -1.03
N GLY A 91 -10.86 -15.57 -0.24
CA GLY A 91 -10.75 -15.71 1.21
C GLY A 91 -9.32 -15.80 1.74
N LEU A 92 -8.32 -15.86 0.85
CA LEU A 92 -6.94 -15.96 1.32
C LEU A 92 -6.54 -14.73 2.15
N GLN A 93 -6.89 -13.56 1.68
CA GLN A 93 -6.49 -12.32 2.38
C GLN A 93 -7.10 -12.29 3.79
N GLN A 94 -8.38 -12.59 3.90
CA GLN A 94 -9.03 -12.62 5.20
C GLN A 94 -8.39 -13.68 6.10
N GLY A 95 -8.14 -14.87 5.57
CA GLY A 95 -7.52 -15.93 6.34
C GLY A 95 -6.14 -15.55 6.87
N LEU A 96 -5.33 -14.87 6.05
CA LEU A 96 -4.02 -14.41 6.49
C LEU A 96 -4.13 -13.39 7.61
N LEU A 97 -5.10 -12.46 7.52
CA LEU A 97 -5.29 -11.47 8.57
C LEU A 97 -5.83 -12.13 9.85
N GLU A 98 -6.70 -13.12 9.71
CA GLU A 98 -7.19 -13.83 10.88
C GLU A 98 -6.07 -14.55 11.61
N GLN A 99 -5.10 -15.09 10.87
CA GLN A 99 -3.92 -15.68 11.48
C GLN A 99 -3.08 -14.67 12.25
N GLU A 100 -3.19 -13.40 11.88
CA GLU A 100 -2.49 -12.33 12.59
C GLU A 100 -3.27 -11.80 13.78
N GLY A 101 -4.46 -12.33 14.03
CA GLY A 101 -5.29 -11.90 15.15
C GLY A 101 -6.37 -10.90 14.80
N VAL A 102 -6.59 -10.62 13.53
CA VAL A 102 -7.63 -9.68 13.11
C VAL A 102 -8.97 -10.40 13.09
N GLU A 103 -9.98 -9.80 13.67
CA GLU A 103 -11.33 -10.37 13.72
C GLU A 103 -12.20 -9.75 12.64
N PHE A 104 -12.97 -10.58 11.95
CA PHE A 104 -13.87 -10.14 10.90
C PHE A 104 -15.31 -10.42 11.31
N GLU A 105 -16.22 -9.51 10.98
CA GLU A 105 -17.67 -9.70 11.10
C GLU A 105 -18.27 -9.42 9.75
N GLN A 106 -18.99 -10.41 9.21
CA GLN A 106 -19.69 -10.25 7.93
C GLN A 106 -18.75 -9.78 6.82
N GLY A 107 -17.53 -10.28 6.83
CA GLY A 107 -16.56 -9.99 5.78
C GLY A 107 -15.79 -8.71 5.94
N ALA A 108 -15.94 -8.03 7.08
CA ALA A 108 -15.22 -6.76 7.30
C ALA A 108 -14.60 -6.73 8.68
N LEU A 109 -13.44 -6.08 8.77
CA LEU A 109 -12.80 -5.82 10.05
C LEU A 109 -13.17 -4.42 10.54
N ASP A 110 -12.93 -4.16 11.81
CA ASP A 110 -13.18 -2.86 12.42
C ASP A 110 -11.97 -1.97 12.20
N LEU A 111 -12.10 -1.00 11.30
CA LEU A 111 -10.97 -0.12 10.97
C LEU A 111 -10.53 0.71 12.16
N GLU A 112 -11.44 1.09 13.05
CA GLU A 112 -11.04 1.86 14.22
C GLU A 112 -10.10 1.07 15.12
N ARG A 113 -10.30 -0.24 15.17
CA ARG A 113 -9.51 -1.11 16.02
C ARG A 113 -8.17 -1.48 15.38
N TYR A 114 -8.16 -1.72 14.07
CA TYR A 114 -7.00 -2.33 13.42
C TYR A 114 -6.22 -1.39 12.52
N ARG A 115 -6.76 -0.23 12.20
CA ARG A 115 -6.07 0.69 11.28
C ARG A 115 -4.79 1.21 11.92
N TRP A 116 -3.73 1.23 11.13
CA TRP A 116 -2.42 1.68 11.56
C TRP A 116 -2.02 2.93 10.81
N SER A 117 -1.28 3.81 11.48
CA SER A 117 -0.73 5.01 10.86
C SER A 117 0.70 5.19 11.35
N SER A 118 1.59 5.48 10.44
CA SER A 118 3.01 5.61 10.78
C SER A 118 3.30 6.81 11.69
N ASP A 119 2.39 7.79 11.72
CA ASP A 119 2.54 8.95 12.60
C ASP A 119 1.80 8.80 13.92
N SER A 120 1.22 7.65 14.16
CA SER A 120 0.53 7.33 15.40
C SER A 120 1.49 6.53 16.26
N SER A 121 1.85 7.02 17.37
CA SER A 121 2.81 6.31 18.21
C SER A 121 2.18 5.51 19.28
#